data_7a2a3b565811cdb868ff2da70669b521
#
_entry.id   7a2a3b565811cdb868ff2da70669b521
#
_cell.length_a   1.000
_cell.length_b   1.000
_cell.length_c   1.000
_cell.angle_alpha   90.00
_cell.angle_beta   90.00
_cell.angle_gamma   90.00
#
_symmetry.space_group_name_H-M   'P 1'
#
loop_
_entity.id
_entity.type
_entity.pdbx_description
1 polymer ?
#
loop_
_entity_poly.entity_id
_entity_poly.type
_entity_poly.pdbx_seq_one_letter_code
_entity_poly.pdbx_strand_id
1 'polypeptide(L)'
;MLFTIQLIIILICLFYGARKGGIALGLLGGIGLVILVFVFHLQPGKPPVDVMLVIIAVVAASATLQASGGLDVMLQIAEKLLRRNPKYVSIVAPFVTCTLTILCGTGHVVYTILPIIYDVAIKNNIRPERPMAASSIGAQMGIIASPVSVAVVSLVAMLGNVTFDGRHLEFLDLLAITIPSTLIGILAIGIFSWFRGKDLDKDEEFQKFISVPENREYVYG
;
A
#
# COMPACT_ATOMS: atom_id res chain seq x y z
N MET A 1 -15.16 -20.00 27.63
CA MET A 1 -14.32 -19.17 28.48
C MET A 1 -12.82 -19.22 28.12
N LEU A 2 -12.19 -20.42 28.10
CA LEU A 2 -10.75 -20.51 27.76
C LEU A 2 -10.42 -19.94 26.36
N PHE A 3 -11.17 -20.34 25.34
CA PHE A 3 -11.00 -19.83 23.97
C PHE A 3 -11.12 -18.30 23.87
N THR A 4 -12.05 -17.71 24.62
CA THR A 4 -12.26 -16.25 24.61
C THR A 4 -11.04 -15.51 25.19
N ILE A 5 -10.43 -16.06 26.26
CA ILE A 5 -9.23 -15.50 26.89
C ILE A 5 -8.04 -15.60 25.91
N GLN A 6 -7.87 -16.74 25.26
CA GLN A 6 -6.82 -16.97 24.27
C GLN A 6 -6.96 -15.99 23.09
N LEU A 7 -8.19 -15.80 22.59
CA LEU A 7 -8.46 -14.83 21.52
C LEU A 7 -8.15 -13.39 21.95
N ILE A 8 -8.51 -13.00 23.17
CA ILE A 8 -8.22 -11.68 23.72
C ILE A 8 -6.71 -11.44 23.79
N ILE A 9 -5.92 -12.43 24.23
CA ILE A 9 -4.45 -12.31 24.26
C ILE A 9 -3.89 -12.08 22.86
N ILE A 10 -4.35 -12.85 21.87
CA ILE A 10 -3.93 -12.69 20.46
C ILE A 10 -4.25 -11.28 19.98
N LEU A 11 -5.49 -10.81 20.21
CA LEU A 11 -5.93 -9.48 19.79
C LEU A 11 -5.13 -8.36 20.47
N ILE A 12 -4.86 -8.47 21.78
CA ILE A 12 -4.03 -7.49 22.49
C ILE A 12 -2.62 -7.44 21.90
N CYS A 13 -1.97 -8.58 21.70
CA CYS A 13 -0.63 -8.66 21.10
C CYS A 13 -0.62 -8.05 19.69
N LEU A 14 -1.64 -8.34 18.89
CA LEU A 14 -1.78 -7.84 17.52
C LEU A 14 -2.01 -6.32 17.49
N PHE A 15 -2.97 -5.81 18.25
CA PHE A 15 -3.29 -4.37 18.28
C PHE A 15 -2.14 -3.54 18.85
N TYR A 16 -1.52 -4.00 19.94
CA TYR A 16 -0.40 -3.28 20.52
C TYR A 16 0.84 -3.36 19.64
N GLY A 17 1.08 -4.51 19.01
CA GLY A 17 2.14 -4.70 18.03
C GLY A 17 1.97 -3.83 16.78
N ALA A 18 0.77 -3.78 16.24
CA ALA A 18 0.43 -2.94 15.10
C ALA A 18 0.60 -1.45 15.40
N ARG A 19 0.21 -1.02 16.62
CA ARG A 19 0.36 0.38 17.05
C ARG A 19 1.83 0.82 17.18
N LYS A 20 2.73 -0.08 17.60
CA LYS A 20 4.16 0.18 17.71
C LYS A 20 4.88 0.08 16.36
N GLY A 21 4.36 -0.76 15.45
CA GLY A 21 4.90 -0.98 14.12
C GLY A 21 6.22 -1.74 14.09
N GLY A 22 6.74 -1.98 12.88
CA GLY A 22 8.05 -2.60 12.68
C GLY A 22 8.21 -3.96 13.36
N ILE A 23 9.33 -4.19 13.98
CA ILE A 23 9.72 -5.44 14.65
C ILE A 23 8.81 -5.77 15.85
N ALA A 24 8.16 -4.76 16.45
CA ALA A 24 7.34 -4.94 17.64
C ALA A 24 6.15 -5.89 17.41
N LEU A 25 5.58 -5.90 16.20
CA LEU A 25 4.50 -6.81 15.85
C LEU A 25 4.94 -8.29 15.95
N GLY A 26 6.12 -8.60 15.41
CA GLY A 26 6.69 -9.95 15.48
C GLY A 26 7.05 -10.35 16.89
N LEU A 27 7.69 -9.45 17.67
CA LEU A 27 8.07 -9.70 19.05
C LEU A 27 6.85 -9.97 19.94
N LEU A 28 5.81 -9.14 19.84
CA LEU A 28 4.58 -9.31 20.61
C LEU A 28 3.80 -10.55 20.18
N GLY A 29 3.80 -10.88 18.87
CA GLY A 29 3.28 -12.15 18.39
C GLY A 29 4.00 -13.35 19.00
N GLY A 30 5.33 -13.30 19.09
CA GLY A 30 6.13 -14.32 19.77
C GLY A 30 5.82 -14.44 21.26
N ILE A 31 5.68 -13.34 21.97
CA ILE A 31 5.28 -13.33 23.39
C ILE A 31 3.88 -13.93 23.55
N GLY A 32 2.93 -13.58 22.69
CA GLY A 32 1.59 -14.16 22.68
C GLY A 32 1.63 -15.68 22.49
N LEU A 33 2.45 -16.17 21.56
CA LEU A 33 2.64 -17.59 21.32
C LEU A 33 3.23 -18.29 22.56
N VAL A 34 4.25 -17.72 23.20
CA VAL A 34 4.83 -18.26 24.43
C VAL A 34 3.78 -18.38 25.53
N ILE A 35 2.94 -17.37 25.73
CA ILE A 35 1.85 -17.42 26.71
C ILE A 35 0.87 -18.55 26.37
N LEU A 36 0.46 -18.67 25.10
CA LEU A 36 -0.48 -19.70 24.67
C LEU A 36 0.07 -21.13 24.86
N VAL A 37 1.36 -21.32 24.58
CA VAL A 37 2.01 -22.64 24.69
C VAL A 37 2.28 -22.99 26.17
N PHE A 38 2.89 -22.10 26.93
CA PHE A 38 3.34 -22.43 28.28
C PHE A 38 2.29 -22.26 29.37
N VAL A 39 1.37 -21.28 29.23
CA VAL A 39 0.30 -21.06 30.22
C VAL A 39 -0.95 -21.87 29.90
N PHE A 40 -1.32 -21.93 28.61
CA PHE A 40 -2.53 -22.64 28.18
C PHE A 40 -2.27 -24.06 27.67
N HIS A 41 -1.01 -24.49 27.65
CA HIS A 41 -0.57 -25.81 27.20
C HIS A 41 -1.07 -26.18 25.79
N LEU A 42 -1.21 -25.17 24.90
CA LEU A 42 -1.56 -25.39 23.51
C LEU A 42 -0.37 -26.01 22.78
N GLN A 43 -0.64 -27.05 22.00
CA GLN A 43 0.39 -27.60 21.14
C GLN A 43 0.67 -26.63 19.97
N PRO A 44 1.92 -26.19 19.77
CA PRO A 44 2.27 -25.35 18.65
C PRO A 44 2.08 -26.12 17.33
N GLY A 45 1.46 -25.49 16.36
CA GLY A 45 1.36 -26.03 15.00
C GLY A 45 2.75 -26.12 14.32
N LYS A 46 2.83 -26.84 13.22
CA LYS A 46 4.05 -26.84 12.40
C LYS A 46 4.28 -25.46 11.81
N PRO A 47 5.46 -24.85 12.01
CA PRO A 47 5.78 -23.56 11.43
C PRO A 47 5.76 -23.68 9.89
N PRO A 48 5.15 -22.73 9.17
CA PRO A 48 5.11 -22.73 7.71
C PRO A 48 6.46 -22.25 7.15
N VAL A 49 7.50 -23.09 7.23
CA VAL A 49 8.88 -22.74 6.89
C VAL A 49 9.00 -22.31 5.43
N ASP A 50 8.30 -22.98 4.50
CA ASP A 50 8.31 -22.64 3.10
C ASP A 50 7.81 -21.22 2.85
N VAL A 51 6.72 -20.83 3.52
CA VAL A 51 6.17 -19.46 3.47
C VAL A 51 7.18 -18.45 4.02
N MET A 52 7.85 -18.77 5.13
CA MET A 52 8.84 -17.90 5.74
C MET A 52 10.04 -17.69 4.82
N LEU A 53 10.52 -18.74 4.15
CA LEU A 53 11.63 -18.64 3.20
C LEU A 53 11.26 -17.79 1.99
N VAL A 54 10.06 -17.96 1.43
CA VAL A 54 9.58 -17.14 0.30
C VAL A 54 9.46 -15.67 0.72
N ILE A 55 8.91 -15.38 1.90
CA ILE A 55 8.83 -14.01 2.41
C ILE A 55 10.22 -13.37 2.53
N ILE A 56 11.19 -14.10 3.10
CA ILE A 56 12.57 -13.60 3.25
C ILE A 56 13.18 -13.31 1.86
N ALA A 57 13.02 -14.22 0.91
CA ALA A 57 13.54 -14.06 -0.45
C ALA A 57 12.95 -12.84 -1.15
N VAL A 58 11.62 -12.64 -1.05
CA VAL A 58 10.90 -11.50 -1.64
C VAL A 58 11.33 -10.19 -1.00
N VAL A 59 11.43 -10.15 0.34
CA VAL A 59 11.88 -8.95 1.06
C VAL A 59 13.33 -8.61 0.69
N ALA A 60 14.20 -9.61 0.60
CA ALA A 60 15.60 -9.40 0.19
C ALA A 60 15.69 -8.87 -1.25
N ALA A 61 14.92 -9.40 -2.18
CA ALA A 61 14.88 -8.93 -3.57
C ALA A 61 14.38 -7.47 -3.66
N SER A 62 13.32 -7.14 -2.93
CA SER A 62 12.77 -5.78 -2.86
C SER A 62 13.76 -4.78 -2.23
N ALA A 63 14.43 -5.18 -1.15
CA ALA A 63 15.47 -4.38 -0.50
C ALA A 63 16.68 -4.16 -1.42
N THR A 64 17.06 -5.16 -2.21
CA THR A 64 18.13 -5.05 -3.20
C THR A 64 17.77 -4.06 -4.30
N LEU A 65 16.52 -4.12 -4.81
CA LEU A 65 16.02 -3.16 -5.79
C LEU A 65 16.10 -1.71 -5.25
N GLN A 66 15.73 -1.50 -3.99
CA GLN A 66 15.83 -0.19 -3.35
C GLN A 66 17.28 0.24 -3.17
N ALA A 67 18.14 -0.64 -2.65
CA ALA A 67 19.55 -0.34 -2.40
C ALA A 67 20.36 -0.09 -3.69
N SER A 68 19.95 -0.67 -4.81
CA SER A 68 20.57 -0.46 -6.13
C SER A 68 20.14 0.84 -6.82
N GLY A 69 19.27 1.65 -6.20
CA GLY A 69 18.71 2.86 -6.81
C GLY A 69 17.60 2.60 -7.84
N GLY A 70 17.14 1.34 -7.95
CA GLY A 70 16.07 1.00 -8.88
C GLY A 70 14.76 1.72 -8.56
N LEU A 71 14.47 1.94 -7.28
CA LEU A 71 13.31 2.73 -6.86
C LEU A 71 13.42 4.18 -7.32
N ASP A 72 14.60 4.79 -7.24
CA ASP A 72 14.80 6.20 -7.64
C ASP A 72 14.57 6.39 -9.14
N VAL A 73 15.03 5.44 -9.96
CA VAL A 73 14.75 5.44 -11.40
C VAL A 73 13.27 5.34 -11.68
N MET A 74 12.57 4.44 -10.97
CA MET A 74 11.11 4.28 -11.11
C MET A 74 10.37 5.56 -10.71
N LEU A 75 10.80 6.23 -9.64
CA LEU A 75 10.23 7.50 -9.19
C LEU A 75 10.47 8.62 -10.21
N GLN A 76 11.64 8.70 -10.83
CA GLN A 76 11.93 9.66 -11.90
C GLN A 76 11.01 9.45 -13.12
N ILE A 77 10.78 8.21 -13.52
CA ILE A 77 9.85 7.87 -14.60
C ILE A 77 8.41 8.28 -14.22
N ALA A 78 8.01 7.98 -12.99
CA ALA A 78 6.70 8.34 -12.45
C ALA A 78 6.50 9.86 -12.42
N GLU A 79 7.48 10.61 -11.94
CA GLU A 79 7.49 12.08 -11.94
C GLU A 79 7.34 12.64 -13.35
N LYS A 80 8.15 12.16 -14.31
CA LYS A 80 8.09 12.57 -15.70
C LYS A 80 6.71 12.33 -16.31
N LEU A 81 6.07 11.20 -15.98
CA LEU A 81 4.74 10.86 -16.46
C LEU A 81 3.67 11.80 -15.88
N LEU A 82 3.73 12.09 -14.58
CA LEU A 82 2.81 13.01 -13.90
C LEU A 82 2.95 14.44 -14.42
N ARG A 83 4.19 14.93 -14.58
CA ARG A 83 4.46 16.28 -15.10
C ARG A 83 4.07 16.44 -16.57
N ARG A 84 4.07 15.36 -17.35
CA ARG A 84 3.63 15.39 -18.76
C ARG A 84 2.13 15.53 -18.92
N ASN A 85 1.35 15.01 -17.96
CA ASN A 85 -0.11 14.99 -18.03
C ASN A 85 -0.76 15.61 -16.78
N PRO A 86 -0.45 16.87 -16.43
CA PRO A 86 -0.85 17.46 -15.16
C PRO A 86 -2.36 17.57 -15.01
N LYS A 87 -3.09 17.84 -16.09
CA LYS A 87 -4.57 17.96 -16.06
C LYS A 87 -5.25 16.67 -15.58
N TYR A 88 -4.66 15.52 -15.85
CA TYR A 88 -5.19 14.21 -15.50
C TYR A 88 -4.56 13.62 -14.24
N VAL A 89 -3.84 14.42 -13.45
CA VAL A 89 -3.11 13.93 -12.28
C VAL A 89 -4.00 13.16 -11.30
N SER A 90 -5.27 13.55 -11.14
CA SER A 90 -6.22 12.86 -10.26
C SER A 90 -6.52 11.41 -10.69
N ILE A 91 -6.37 11.09 -11.98
CA ILE A 91 -6.55 9.76 -12.52
C ILE A 91 -5.20 9.05 -12.67
N VAL A 92 -4.20 9.74 -13.21
CA VAL A 92 -2.89 9.15 -13.52
C VAL A 92 -2.10 8.81 -12.26
N ALA A 93 -2.17 9.67 -11.22
CA ALA A 93 -1.40 9.47 -10.01
C ALA A 93 -1.72 8.14 -9.28
N PRO A 94 -2.99 7.75 -9.04
CA PRO A 94 -3.29 6.47 -8.42
C PRO A 94 -2.84 5.27 -9.25
N PHE A 95 -2.88 5.33 -10.60
CA PHE A 95 -2.33 4.28 -11.46
C PHE A 95 -0.82 4.17 -11.33
N VAL A 96 -0.11 5.29 -11.37
CA VAL A 96 1.34 5.33 -11.21
C VAL A 96 1.74 4.78 -9.85
N THR A 97 1.07 5.21 -8.79
CA THR A 97 1.35 4.77 -7.42
C THR A 97 1.07 3.29 -7.24
N CYS A 98 -0.03 2.79 -7.81
CA CYS A 98 -0.34 1.37 -7.80
C CYS A 98 0.74 0.55 -8.54
N THR A 99 1.15 0.98 -9.72
CA THR A 99 2.20 0.31 -10.51
C THR A 99 3.52 0.25 -9.72
N LEU A 100 3.92 1.35 -9.08
CA LEU A 100 5.09 1.37 -8.21
C LEU A 100 4.94 0.36 -7.05
N THR A 101 3.76 0.31 -6.43
CA THR A 101 3.49 -0.65 -5.35
C THR A 101 3.54 -2.09 -5.85
N ILE A 102 2.98 -2.38 -7.02
CA ILE A 102 3.02 -3.72 -7.63
C ILE A 102 4.48 -4.17 -7.84
N LEU A 103 5.33 -3.29 -8.32
CA LEU A 103 6.74 -3.58 -8.60
C LEU A 103 7.59 -3.67 -7.32
N CYS A 104 7.33 -2.83 -6.32
CA CYS A 104 8.08 -2.82 -5.06
C CYS A 104 7.53 -3.77 -3.99
N GLY A 105 6.31 -4.28 -4.14
CA GLY A 105 5.67 -5.20 -3.20
C GLY A 105 5.21 -4.55 -1.88
N THR A 106 5.32 -3.23 -1.75
CA THR A 106 4.98 -2.49 -0.52
C THR A 106 4.26 -1.18 -0.82
N GLY A 107 3.18 -0.90 -0.08
CA GLY A 107 2.42 0.35 -0.19
C GLY A 107 3.16 1.59 0.34
N HIS A 108 4.27 1.42 1.05
CA HIS A 108 5.03 2.57 1.60
C HIS A 108 5.67 3.45 0.52
N VAL A 109 5.81 2.94 -0.70
CA VAL A 109 6.29 3.71 -1.87
C VAL A 109 5.43 4.96 -2.11
N VAL A 110 4.18 4.98 -1.68
CA VAL A 110 3.32 6.17 -1.81
C VAL A 110 3.92 7.40 -1.13
N TYR A 111 4.57 7.24 0.01
CA TYR A 111 5.12 8.38 0.75
C TYR A 111 6.24 9.10 0.01
N THR A 112 6.95 8.42 -0.88
CA THR A 112 8.01 9.02 -1.69
C THR A 112 7.46 9.79 -2.89
N ILE A 113 6.30 9.41 -3.41
CA ILE A 113 5.69 10.06 -4.59
C ILE A 113 4.65 11.13 -4.22
N LEU A 114 4.08 11.10 -3.01
CA LEU A 114 3.10 12.09 -2.57
C LEU A 114 3.55 13.55 -2.71
N PRO A 115 4.81 13.92 -2.36
CA PRO A 115 5.28 15.29 -2.56
C PRO A 115 5.29 15.72 -4.03
N ILE A 116 5.61 14.78 -4.94
CA ILE A 116 5.60 15.03 -6.38
C ILE A 116 4.16 15.25 -6.87
N ILE A 117 3.23 14.42 -6.41
CA ILE A 117 1.80 14.55 -6.75
C ILE A 117 1.26 15.89 -6.25
N TYR A 118 1.64 16.30 -5.05
CA TYR A 118 1.27 17.57 -4.46
C TYR A 118 1.76 18.74 -5.31
N ASP A 119 3.06 18.77 -5.65
CA ASP A 119 3.68 19.82 -6.48
C ASP A 119 3.02 19.94 -7.86
N VAL A 120 2.78 18.79 -8.52
CA VAL A 120 2.11 18.77 -9.82
C VAL A 120 0.67 19.27 -9.71
N ALA A 121 -0.06 18.87 -8.68
CA ALA A 121 -1.45 19.28 -8.49
C ALA A 121 -1.57 20.80 -8.23
N ILE A 122 -0.80 21.32 -7.30
CA ILE A 122 -0.82 22.75 -6.92
C ILE A 122 -0.44 23.64 -8.10
N LYS A 123 0.65 23.31 -8.80
CA LYS A 123 1.12 24.09 -9.96
C LYS A 123 0.12 24.14 -11.12
N ASN A 124 -0.85 23.23 -11.14
CA ASN A 124 -1.91 23.16 -12.14
C ASN A 124 -3.29 23.52 -11.60
N ASN A 125 -3.35 24.17 -10.44
CA ASN A 125 -4.58 24.63 -9.77
C ASN A 125 -5.57 23.49 -9.46
N ILE A 126 -5.07 22.26 -9.36
CA ILE A 126 -5.86 21.09 -8.96
C ILE A 126 -5.73 20.91 -7.45
N ARG A 127 -6.85 20.66 -6.78
CA ARG A 127 -6.87 20.41 -5.34
C ARG A 127 -6.06 19.16 -4.98
N PRO A 128 -4.93 19.29 -4.25
CA PRO A 128 -3.98 18.18 -4.04
C PRO A 128 -4.57 16.98 -3.29
N GLU A 129 -5.53 17.22 -2.41
CA GLU A 129 -6.21 16.18 -1.63
C GLU A 129 -6.79 15.08 -2.52
N ARG A 130 -7.26 15.41 -3.72
CA ARG A 130 -7.87 14.47 -4.66
C ARG A 130 -6.88 13.42 -5.16
N PRO A 131 -5.81 13.79 -5.88
CA PRO A 131 -4.86 12.81 -6.37
C PRO A 131 -4.09 12.13 -5.24
N MET A 132 -3.82 12.81 -4.13
CA MET A 132 -3.10 12.24 -2.99
C MET A 132 -3.92 11.16 -2.29
N ALA A 133 -5.20 11.42 -2.00
CA ALA A 133 -6.09 10.43 -1.39
C ALA A 133 -6.29 9.22 -2.31
N ALA A 134 -6.56 9.45 -3.61
CA ALA A 134 -6.70 8.39 -4.60
C ALA A 134 -5.43 7.55 -4.73
N SER A 135 -4.25 8.17 -4.70
CA SER A 135 -2.95 7.51 -4.77
C SER A 135 -2.66 6.68 -3.52
N SER A 136 -3.03 7.17 -2.34
CA SER A 136 -2.89 6.41 -1.10
C SER A 136 -3.73 5.14 -1.12
N ILE A 137 -4.96 5.20 -1.61
CA ILE A 137 -5.82 4.03 -1.79
C ILE A 137 -5.24 3.13 -2.89
N GLY A 138 -4.82 3.69 -4.02
CA GLY A 138 -4.19 2.96 -5.11
C GLY A 138 -2.95 2.16 -4.69
N ALA A 139 -2.12 2.73 -3.82
CA ALA A 139 -0.97 2.03 -3.24
C ALA A 139 -1.40 0.82 -2.41
N GLN A 140 -2.41 0.95 -1.56
CA GLN A 140 -2.90 -0.17 -0.77
C GLN A 140 -3.53 -1.27 -1.64
N MET A 141 -4.29 -0.88 -2.66
CA MET A 141 -4.83 -1.83 -3.63
C MET A 141 -3.74 -2.53 -4.45
N GLY A 142 -2.64 -1.85 -4.74
CA GLY A 142 -1.49 -2.42 -5.45
C GLY A 142 -0.82 -3.58 -4.71
N ILE A 143 -0.92 -3.64 -3.38
CA ILE A 143 -0.34 -4.72 -2.57
C ILE A 143 -0.93 -6.08 -2.95
N ILE A 144 -2.26 -6.16 -3.15
CA ILE A 144 -2.94 -7.41 -3.49
C ILE A 144 -2.75 -7.84 -4.95
N ALA A 145 -2.32 -6.92 -5.81
CA ALA A 145 -1.99 -7.18 -7.21
C ALA A 145 -0.47 -7.39 -7.44
N SER A 146 0.34 -7.33 -6.37
CA SER A 146 1.79 -7.41 -6.47
C SER A 146 2.29 -8.86 -6.37
N PRO A 147 3.03 -9.34 -7.36
CA PRO A 147 3.65 -10.67 -7.28
C PRO A 147 4.74 -10.78 -6.21
N VAL A 148 5.28 -9.65 -5.77
CA VAL A 148 6.36 -9.58 -4.77
C VAL A 148 5.88 -9.13 -3.41
N SER A 149 4.56 -9.01 -3.19
CA SER A 149 4.05 -8.62 -1.88
C SER A 149 3.97 -9.82 -0.93
N VAL A 150 4.36 -9.59 0.31
CA VAL A 150 4.25 -10.59 1.38
C VAL A 150 2.80 -11.05 1.56
N ALA A 151 1.82 -10.17 1.37
CA ALA A 151 0.41 -10.49 1.52
C ALA A 151 -0.06 -11.53 0.50
N VAL A 152 0.29 -11.34 -0.78
CA VAL A 152 -0.07 -12.28 -1.86
C VAL A 152 0.64 -13.62 -1.68
N VAL A 153 1.94 -13.60 -1.40
CA VAL A 153 2.74 -14.80 -1.18
C VAL A 153 2.19 -15.63 -0.01
N SER A 154 1.85 -14.97 1.11
CA SER A 154 1.26 -15.64 2.28
C SER A 154 -0.11 -16.22 1.98
N LEU A 155 -0.94 -15.49 1.21
CA LEU A 155 -2.26 -15.96 0.82
C LEU A 155 -2.18 -17.19 -0.08
N VAL A 156 -1.31 -17.18 -1.09
CA VAL A 156 -1.08 -18.34 -1.98
C VAL A 156 -0.62 -19.56 -1.20
N ALA A 157 0.31 -19.38 -0.25
CA ALA A 157 0.79 -20.47 0.57
C ALA A 157 -0.30 -21.08 1.47
N MET A 158 -1.25 -20.27 1.96
CA MET A 158 -2.41 -20.75 2.72
C MET A 158 -3.42 -21.46 1.81
N LEU A 159 -3.66 -20.95 0.62
CA LEU A 159 -4.61 -21.50 -0.36
C LEU A 159 -4.06 -22.72 -1.10
N GLY A 160 -2.74 -22.94 -1.15
CA GLY A 160 -2.12 -24.07 -1.83
C GLY A 160 -2.57 -25.45 -1.32
N ASN A 161 -3.12 -25.50 -0.09
CA ASN A 161 -3.72 -26.71 0.47
C ASN A 161 -5.22 -26.84 0.18
N VAL A 162 -5.83 -25.83 -0.44
CA VAL A 162 -7.26 -25.81 -0.76
C VAL A 162 -7.44 -26.18 -2.22
N THR A 163 -8.20 -27.22 -2.49
CA THR A 163 -8.61 -27.59 -3.84
C THR A 163 -9.91 -26.90 -4.21
N PHE A 164 -9.89 -26.16 -5.30
CA PHE A 164 -11.11 -25.58 -5.88
C PHE A 164 -11.34 -26.21 -7.25
N ASP A 165 -12.50 -26.80 -7.45
CA ASP A 165 -12.88 -27.50 -8.67
C ASP A 165 -11.84 -28.57 -9.13
N GLY A 166 -11.28 -29.31 -8.14
CA GLY A 166 -10.29 -30.36 -8.39
C GLY A 166 -8.88 -29.91 -8.72
N ARG A 167 -8.60 -28.59 -8.71
CA ARG A 167 -7.28 -28.02 -8.92
C ARG A 167 -6.80 -27.24 -7.69
N HIS A 168 -5.49 -27.28 -7.45
CA HIS A 168 -4.89 -26.37 -6.47
C HIS A 168 -4.83 -24.97 -7.06
N LEU A 169 -5.16 -23.97 -6.21
CA LEU A 169 -5.01 -22.56 -6.60
C LEU A 169 -3.53 -22.19 -6.70
N GLU A 170 -3.11 -21.80 -7.89
CA GLU A 170 -1.75 -21.35 -8.17
C GLU A 170 -1.63 -19.82 -8.00
N PHE A 171 -0.39 -19.39 -7.88
CA PHE A 171 -0.05 -17.98 -7.77
C PHE A 171 -0.60 -17.13 -8.93
N LEU A 172 -0.52 -17.64 -10.17
CA LEU A 172 -1.00 -16.93 -11.34
C LEU A 172 -2.53 -16.82 -11.39
N ASP A 173 -3.26 -17.80 -10.86
CA ASP A 173 -4.72 -17.76 -10.79
C ASP A 173 -5.19 -16.60 -9.89
N LEU A 174 -4.50 -16.41 -8.76
CA LEU A 174 -4.79 -15.29 -7.86
C LEU A 174 -4.52 -13.95 -8.53
N LEU A 175 -3.36 -13.80 -9.18
CA LEU A 175 -3.00 -12.56 -9.88
C LEU A 175 -3.92 -12.27 -11.06
N ALA A 176 -4.39 -13.29 -11.79
CA ALA A 176 -5.34 -13.13 -12.88
C ALA A 176 -6.68 -12.52 -12.43
N ILE A 177 -7.04 -12.70 -11.16
CA ILE A 177 -8.25 -12.10 -10.57
C ILE A 177 -7.93 -10.73 -9.93
N THR A 178 -6.83 -10.65 -9.19
CA THR A 178 -6.53 -9.44 -8.39
C THR A 178 -6.06 -8.27 -9.23
N ILE A 179 -5.27 -8.49 -10.30
CA ILE A 179 -4.79 -7.41 -11.17
C ILE A 179 -5.95 -6.69 -11.88
N PRO A 180 -6.85 -7.37 -12.61
CA PRO A 180 -7.98 -6.69 -13.26
C PRO A 180 -8.90 -5.98 -12.26
N SER A 181 -9.19 -6.64 -11.13
CA SER A 181 -10.04 -6.07 -10.07
C SER A 181 -9.43 -4.78 -9.49
N THR A 182 -8.13 -4.79 -9.25
CA THR A 182 -7.38 -3.63 -8.77
C THR A 182 -7.40 -2.49 -9.79
N LEU A 183 -7.16 -2.78 -11.07
CA LEU A 183 -7.17 -1.76 -12.12
C LEU A 183 -8.55 -1.10 -12.28
N ILE A 184 -9.62 -1.90 -12.24
CA ILE A 184 -11.01 -1.38 -12.28
C ILE A 184 -11.28 -0.52 -11.04
N GLY A 185 -10.89 -0.97 -9.85
CA GLY A 185 -11.06 -0.22 -8.61
C GLY A 185 -10.32 1.11 -8.62
N ILE A 186 -9.09 1.14 -9.12
CA ILE A 186 -8.29 2.37 -9.25
C ILE A 186 -8.90 3.33 -10.26
N LEU A 187 -9.40 2.82 -11.39
CA LEU A 187 -10.09 3.63 -12.36
C LEU A 187 -11.35 4.28 -11.75
N ALA A 188 -12.14 3.50 -11.02
CA ALA A 188 -13.33 4.01 -10.33
C ALA A 188 -12.97 5.10 -9.30
N ILE A 189 -11.94 4.89 -8.49
CA ILE A 189 -11.45 5.88 -7.51
C ILE A 189 -10.90 7.12 -8.21
N GLY A 190 -10.13 6.95 -9.28
CA GLY A 190 -9.61 8.06 -10.08
C GLY A 190 -10.70 8.93 -10.68
N ILE A 191 -11.72 8.31 -11.27
CA ILE A 191 -12.89 9.00 -11.82
C ILE A 191 -13.68 9.69 -10.71
N PHE A 192 -13.95 9.00 -9.59
CA PHE A 192 -14.64 9.59 -8.44
C PHE A 192 -13.88 10.80 -7.91
N SER A 193 -12.56 10.68 -7.77
CA SER A 193 -11.68 11.74 -7.29
C SER A 193 -11.68 12.96 -8.24
N TRP A 194 -11.75 12.71 -9.54
CA TRP A 194 -11.82 13.77 -10.56
C TRP A 194 -13.05 14.68 -10.38
N PHE A 195 -14.21 14.10 -10.08
CA PHE A 195 -15.47 14.85 -9.95
C PHE A 195 -15.69 15.43 -8.54
N ARG A 196 -14.86 15.08 -7.56
CA ARG A 196 -15.06 15.49 -6.17
C ARG A 196 -14.45 16.87 -5.89
N GLY A 197 -15.29 17.79 -5.41
CA GLY A 197 -14.86 19.11 -4.92
C GLY A 197 -14.60 20.12 -6.04
N LYS A 198 -14.22 21.34 -5.64
CA LYS A 198 -13.88 22.45 -6.54
C LYS A 198 -12.37 22.49 -6.78
N ASP A 199 -11.97 22.92 -7.96
CA ASP A 199 -10.57 23.22 -8.25
C ASP A 199 -10.12 24.47 -7.48
N LEU A 200 -8.82 24.64 -7.29
CA LEU A 200 -8.28 25.75 -6.51
C LEU A 200 -8.61 27.13 -7.08
N ASP A 201 -8.81 27.22 -8.40
CA ASP A 201 -9.25 28.46 -9.07
C ASP A 201 -10.66 28.91 -8.62
N LYS A 202 -11.50 27.97 -8.20
CA LYS A 202 -12.88 28.17 -7.80
C LYS A 202 -13.09 28.15 -6.28
N ASP A 203 -12.01 28.02 -5.52
CA ASP A 203 -12.00 28.00 -4.07
C ASP A 203 -11.70 29.41 -3.54
N GLU A 204 -12.73 30.08 -3.04
CA GLU A 204 -12.62 31.48 -2.56
C GLU A 204 -11.68 31.61 -1.35
N GLU A 205 -11.63 30.59 -0.48
CA GLU A 205 -10.74 30.60 0.68
C GLU A 205 -9.29 30.48 0.25
N PHE A 206 -9.02 29.58 -0.68
CA PHE A 206 -7.68 29.42 -1.24
C PHE A 206 -7.23 30.68 -2.00
N GLN A 207 -8.11 31.28 -2.82
CA GLN A 207 -7.80 32.49 -3.55
C GLN A 207 -7.50 33.67 -2.60
N LYS A 208 -8.23 33.80 -1.49
CA LYS A 208 -7.92 34.77 -0.44
C LYS A 208 -6.57 34.47 0.23
N PHE A 209 -6.26 33.21 0.47
CA PHE A 209 -5.00 32.82 1.09
C PHE A 209 -3.80 33.17 0.20
N ILE A 210 -3.84 32.88 -1.10
CA ILE A 210 -2.75 33.20 -2.05
C ILE A 210 -2.72 34.66 -2.51
N SER A 211 -3.73 35.47 -2.17
CA SER A 211 -3.69 36.93 -2.43
C SER A 211 -2.64 37.65 -1.60
N VAL A 212 -2.18 37.04 -0.50
CA VAL A 212 -1.06 37.52 0.31
C VAL A 212 0.26 37.07 -0.35
N PRO A 213 1.20 37.99 -0.67
CA PRO A 213 2.43 37.63 -1.39
C PRO A 213 3.27 36.56 -0.72
N GLU A 214 3.40 36.58 0.62
CA GLU A 214 4.14 35.58 1.39
C GLU A 214 3.53 34.18 1.25
N ASN A 215 2.21 34.05 1.29
CA ASN A 215 1.53 32.77 1.13
C ASN A 215 1.65 32.23 -0.29
N ARG A 216 1.65 33.13 -1.28
CA ARG A 216 1.83 32.75 -2.66
C ARG A 216 3.24 32.20 -2.91
N GLU A 217 4.26 32.85 -2.34
CA GLU A 217 5.65 32.37 -2.41
C GLU A 217 5.80 31.02 -1.70
N TYR A 218 5.16 30.85 -0.54
CA TYR A 218 5.16 29.58 0.19
C TYR A 218 4.54 28.42 -0.62
N VAL A 219 3.47 28.67 -1.38
CA VAL A 219 2.74 27.65 -2.14
C VAL A 219 3.40 27.34 -3.48
N TYR A 220 3.93 28.33 -4.18
CA TYR A 220 4.43 28.21 -5.55
C TYR A 220 5.95 28.39 -5.69
N GLY A 221 6.62 28.86 -4.65
CA GLY A 221 8.10 29.01 -4.61
C GLY A 221 8.74 27.65 -4.40
#